data_6575612a7a8883e3157226621bc16ad1
#
_entry.id   6575612a7a8883e3157226621bc16ad1
#
_cell.length_a   1.000
_cell.length_b   1.000
_cell.length_c   1.000
_cell.angle_alpha   90.00
_cell.angle_beta   90.00
_cell.angle_gamma   90.00
#
_symmetry.space_group_name_H-M   'P 1'
#
loop_
_entity.id
_entity.type
_entity.pdbx_description
1 polymer ?
#
loop_
_entity_poly.entity_id
_entity_poly.type
_entity_poly.pdbx_seq_one_letter_code
_entity_poly.pdbx_strand_id
1 'polypeptide(L)'
;VDTPTPELQTMPLGLYDVVQLALLGAGFALFAYFVYSWNSLGEVSPRYRPSVLAGLCLSGVAMLAYLLLYIDWDTGFRLAGEVYVPNEEARTTEGTRYIDWSVTVPLLTVELLAVCSVAGSAARKLRFRTMAAAFLMIVTGYMGAQVLSEGRDTTALVVWGLISTAFFVYLYVALIGAVRAALPTMGAEAGASLRNATILLLSSFGVYPLVYAVPVFADVTPAWFTAMQVGYSVADVVAKVGFGVLTHKVAKLRTAEDVRKGVDTHPEAVWSSHVHKSDAVLPPVRGAGAPAGDGRRPGDEGVSAS
;
A
#
# COMPACT_ATOMS: atom_id res chain seq x y z
N VAL A 1 32.66 -27.13 6.01
CA VAL A 1 32.73 -25.85 6.76
C VAL A 1 31.52 -25.09 6.29
N ASP A 2 30.47 -25.08 7.14
CA ASP A 2 29.25 -24.32 6.87
C ASP A 2 29.62 -22.85 6.82
N THR A 3 29.56 -22.25 5.64
CA THR A 3 29.60 -20.79 5.53
C THR A 3 28.34 -20.25 6.20
N PRO A 4 28.46 -19.36 7.20
CA PRO A 4 27.30 -18.77 7.85
C PRO A 4 26.37 -18.16 6.78
N THR A 5 25.08 -18.22 6.99
CA THR A 5 24.15 -17.46 6.15
C THR A 5 24.55 -15.99 6.22
N PRO A 6 24.44 -15.21 5.12
CA PRO A 6 24.86 -13.80 5.11
C PRO A 6 24.24 -12.97 6.26
N GLU A 7 23.11 -13.39 6.75
CA GLU A 7 22.36 -12.72 7.83
C GLU A 7 22.89 -13.05 9.24
N LEU A 8 23.60 -14.15 9.40
CA LEU A 8 24.10 -14.61 10.70
C LEU A 8 25.59 -14.37 10.85
N GLN A 9 26.10 -13.26 10.35
CA GLN A 9 27.50 -12.88 10.50
C GLN A 9 27.69 -11.84 11.60
N THR A 10 28.93 -11.75 12.12
CA THR A 10 29.31 -10.73 13.09
C THR A 10 29.15 -9.33 12.49
N MET A 11 28.48 -8.45 13.26
CA MET A 11 28.16 -7.08 12.83
C MET A 11 28.97 -6.06 13.62
N PRO A 12 29.65 -5.09 12.97
CA PRO A 12 30.17 -3.92 13.63
C PRO A 12 29.04 -3.13 14.33
N LEU A 13 29.33 -2.51 15.49
CA LEU A 13 28.36 -1.74 16.30
C LEU A 13 27.50 -0.80 15.46
N GLY A 14 28.13 0.09 14.68
CA GLY A 14 27.40 1.09 13.93
C GLY A 14 26.51 0.51 12.82
N LEU A 15 26.88 -0.64 12.23
CA LEU A 15 26.05 -1.29 11.22
C LEU A 15 24.86 -2.02 11.86
N TYR A 16 25.05 -2.63 13.03
CA TYR A 16 23.98 -3.22 13.82
C TYR A 16 22.93 -2.17 14.22
N ASP A 17 23.40 -1.04 14.79
CA ASP A 17 22.53 0.06 15.23
C ASP A 17 21.72 0.65 14.07
N VAL A 18 22.33 0.78 12.88
CA VAL A 18 21.64 1.29 11.69
C VAL A 18 20.49 0.36 11.28
N VAL A 19 20.68 -0.97 11.31
CA VAL A 19 19.60 -1.92 11.02
C VAL A 19 18.50 -1.80 12.08
N GLN A 20 18.87 -1.79 13.36
CA GLN A 20 17.92 -1.67 14.46
C GLN A 20 17.06 -0.42 14.35
N LEU A 21 17.67 0.75 14.09
CA LEU A 21 16.96 2.01 13.90
C LEU A 21 16.08 2.01 12.66
N ALA A 22 16.51 1.37 11.57
CA ALA A 22 15.70 1.24 10.35
C ALA A 22 14.43 0.40 10.59
N LEU A 23 14.56 -0.71 11.33
CA LEU A 23 13.42 -1.56 11.70
C LEU A 23 12.43 -0.81 12.59
N LEU A 24 12.92 -0.13 13.64
CA LEU A 24 12.08 0.67 14.53
C LEU A 24 11.38 1.81 13.80
N GLY A 25 12.15 2.57 13.00
CA GLY A 25 11.62 3.71 12.25
C GLY A 25 10.52 3.30 11.27
N ALA A 26 10.72 2.20 10.55
CA ALA A 26 9.71 1.65 9.66
C ALA A 26 8.47 1.16 10.44
N GLY A 27 8.67 0.46 11.56
CA GLY A 27 7.58 0.00 12.42
C GLY A 27 6.71 1.17 12.92
N PHE A 28 7.33 2.25 13.41
CA PHE A 28 6.60 3.43 13.86
C PHE A 28 5.89 4.18 12.73
N ALA A 29 6.50 4.28 11.55
CA ALA A 29 5.85 4.89 10.38
C ALA A 29 4.60 4.10 9.95
N LEU A 30 4.69 2.76 9.94
CA LEU A 30 3.57 1.88 9.63
C LEU A 30 2.46 1.95 10.69
N PHE A 31 2.83 2.01 11.97
CA PHE A 31 1.87 2.22 13.06
C PHE A 31 1.15 3.55 12.94
N ALA A 32 1.87 4.64 12.68
CA ALA A 32 1.27 5.96 12.48
C ALA A 32 0.30 5.96 11.30
N TYR A 33 0.65 5.29 10.19
CA TYR A 33 -0.24 5.16 9.04
C TYR A 33 -1.45 4.26 9.33
N PHE A 34 -1.30 3.21 10.13
CA PHE A 34 -2.40 2.39 10.61
C PHE A 34 -3.43 3.22 11.39
N VAL A 35 -2.96 4.01 12.36
CA VAL A 35 -3.82 4.91 13.17
C VAL A 35 -4.48 5.97 12.29
N TYR A 36 -3.72 6.57 11.36
CA TYR A 36 -4.27 7.53 10.39
C TYR A 36 -5.38 6.91 9.55
N SER A 37 -5.15 5.74 8.96
CA SER A 37 -6.13 5.05 8.11
C SER A 37 -7.39 4.65 8.87
N TRP A 38 -7.24 4.24 10.14
CA TRP A 38 -8.37 3.91 11.01
C TRP A 38 -9.28 5.13 11.23
N ASN A 39 -8.69 6.27 11.57
CA ASN A 39 -9.45 7.49 11.84
C ASN A 39 -10.05 8.12 10.56
N SER A 40 -9.50 7.80 9.40
CA SER A 40 -9.88 8.40 8.11
C SER A 40 -10.93 7.60 7.33
N LEU A 41 -11.43 6.47 7.86
CA LEU A 41 -12.44 5.63 7.19
C LEU A 41 -13.74 6.37 6.85
N GLY A 42 -14.13 7.33 7.69
CA GLY A 42 -15.33 8.16 7.50
C GLY A 42 -15.15 9.27 6.46
N GLU A 43 -13.93 9.59 6.05
CA GLU A 43 -13.64 10.70 5.13
C GLU A 43 -13.94 10.39 3.66
N VAL A 44 -14.23 9.15 3.32
CA VAL A 44 -14.44 8.69 1.95
C VAL A 44 -15.78 7.98 1.79
N SER A 45 -16.36 8.11 0.60
CA SER A 45 -17.62 7.44 0.30
C SER A 45 -17.47 5.90 0.29
N PRO A 46 -18.57 5.15 0.49
CA PRO A 46 -18.56 3.69 0.50
C PRO A 46 -17.88 3.06 -0.73
N ARG A 47 -17.93 3.76 -1.86
CA ARG A 47 -17.32 3.32 -3.12
C ARG A 47 -15.80 3.20 -3.05
N TYR A 48 -15.14 4.09 -2.29
CA TYR A 48 -13.67 4.16 -2.17
C TYR A 48 -13.15 3.59 -0.86
N ARG A 49 -14.01 3.25 0.10
CA ARG A 49 -13.62 2.62 1.38
C ARG A 49 -12.76 1.37 1.23
N PRO A 50 -12.95 0.51 0.20
CA PRO A 50 -12.06 -0.64 0.02
C PRO A 50 -10.58 -0.27 -0.13
N SER A 51 -10.24 0.93 -0.65
CA SER A 51 -8.85 1.41 -0.69
C SER A 51 -8.32 1.67 0.72
N VAL A 52 -9.07 2.43 1.53
CA VAL A 52 -8.66 2.77 2.91
C VAL A 52 -8.59 1.53 3.80
N LEU A 53 -9.53 0.60 3.64
CA LEU A 53 -9.52 -0.68 4.35
C LEU A 53 -8.31 -1.54 3.97
N ALA A 54 -7.93 -1.58 2.70
CA ALA A 54 -6.73 -2.28 2.26
C ALA A 54 -5.48 -1.64 2.89
N GLY A 55 -5.37 -0.31 2.88
CA GLY A 55 -4.30 0.45 3.53
C GLY A 55 -4.23 0.20 5.04
N LEU A 56 -5.38 0.15 5.72
CA LEU A 56 -5.47 -0.17 7.14
C LEU A 56 -4.97 -1.59 7.42
N CYS A 57 -5.46 -2.58 6.68
CA CYS A 57 -5.07 -3.98 6.88
C CYS A 57 -3.59 -4.20 6.60
N LEU A 58 -3.08 -3.68 5.47
CA LEU A 58 -1.66 -3.87 5.12
C LEU A 58 -0.72 -3.19 6.11
N SER A 59 -1.05 -1.99 6.61
CA SER A 59 -0.21 -1.30 7.59
C SER A 59 -0.22 -1.99 8.94
N GLY A 60 -1.35 -2.56 9.36
CA GLY A 60 -1.44 -3.38 10.56
C GLY A 60 -0.58 -4.65 10.49
N VAL A 61 -0.64 -5.38 9.36
CA VAL A 61 0.19 -6.57 9.13
C VAL A 61 1.67 -6.19 9.10
N ALA A 62 2.04 -5.17 8.33
CA ALA A 62 3.42 -4.75 8.20
C ALA A 62 4.00 -4.22 9.53
N MET A 63 3.22 -3.47 10.32
CA MET A 63 3.63 -3.02 11.66
C MET A 63 3.98 -4.22 12.55
N LEU A 64 3.14 -5.26 12.58
CA LEU A 64 3.40 -6.47 13.36
C LEU A 64 4.64 -7.21 12.85
N ALA A 65 4.82 -7.30 11.53
CA ALA A 65 6.01 -7.91 10.94
C ALA A 65 7.29 -7.15 11.36
N TYR A 66 7.29 -5.82 11.31
CA TYR A 66 8.43 -5.01 11.73
C TYR A 66 8.71 -5.11 13.24
N LEU A 67 7.68 -5.26 14.07
CA LEU A 67 7.84 -5.56 15.49
C LEU A 67 8.54 -6.90 15.71
N LEU A 68 8.14 -7.95 14.99
CA LEU A 68 8.78 -9.26 15.05
C LEU A 68 10.23 -9.18 14.54
N LEU A 69 10.47 -8.52 13.41
CA LEU A 69 11.81 -8.30 12.87
C LEU A 69 12.74 -7.59 13.86
N TYR A 70 12.22 -6.58 14.57
CA TYR A 70 12.96 -5.87 15.60
C TYR A 70 13.29 -6.78 16.79
N ILE A 71 12.31 -7.56 17.28
CA ILE A 71 12.50 -8.48 18.38
C ILE A 71 13.54 -9.55 18.02
N ASP A 72 13.40 -10.18 16.83
CA ASP A 72 14.33 -11.19 16.33
C ASP A 72 15.76 -10.61 16.19
N TRP A 73 15.88 -9.35 15.75
CA TRP A 73 17.16 -8.65 15.64
C TRP A 73 17.79 -8.39 17.02
N ASP A 74 17.01 -7.85 17.95
CA ASP A 74 17.47 -7.47 19.29
C ASP A 74 17.88 -8.69 20.12
N THR A 75 17.09 -9.77 20.07
CA THR A 75 17.35 -11.00 20.83
C THR A 75 18.37 -11.93 20.17
N GLY A 76 18.51 -11.86 18.82
CA GLY A 76 19.38 -12.73 18.04
C GLY A 76 20.87 -12.42 18.14
N PHE A 77 21.27 -11.30 18.71
CA PHE A 77 22.65 -10.87 18.79
C PHE A 77 23.06 -10.53 20.22
N ARG A 78 24.34 -10.73 20.51
CA ARG A 78 24.96 -10.32 21.77
C ARG A 78 26.18 -9.46 21.51
N LEU A 79 26.39 -8.46 22.34
CA LEU A 79 27.58 -7.63 22.29
C LEU A 79 28.80 -8.41 22.81
N ALA A 80 29.86 -8.47 22.02
CA ALA A 80 31.13 -9.10 22.35
C ALA A 80 32.28 -8.14 21.98
N GLY A 81 32.70 -7.33 22.96
CA GLY A 81 33.67 -6.25 22.72
C GLY A 81 33.05 -5.13 21.91
N GLU A 82 33.61 -4.87 20.71
CA GLU A 82 33.16 -3.80 19.80
C GLU A 82 32.30 -4.34 18.62
N VAL A 83 31.78 -5.56 18.72
CA VAL A 83 31.00 -6.19 17.67
C VAL A 83 29.80 -6.93 18.26
N TYR A 84 28.73 -7.02 17.48
CA TYR A 84 27.61 -7.89 17.74
C TYR A 84 27.82 -9.25 17.08
N VAL A 85 27.69 -10.32 17.86
CA VAL A 85 27.86 -11.71 17.41
C VAL A 85 26.50 -12.41 17.48
N PRO A 86 26.08 -13.13 16.43
CA PRO A 86 24.84 -13.90 16.48
C PRO A 86 24.92 -14.97 17.56
N ASN A 87 23.81 -15.20 18.24
CA ASN A 87 23.63 -16.20 19.27
C ASN A 87 22.74 -17.36 18.77
N GLU A 88 22.37 -18.30 19.62
CA GLU A 88 21.55 -19.49 19.28
C GLU A 88 20.10 -19.10 18.90
N GLU A 89 19.63 -17.91 19.28
CA GLU A 89 18.30 -17.39 18.96
C GLU A 89 18.27 -16.61 17.64
N ALA A 90 19.44 -16.34 17.06
CA ALA A 90 19.54 -15.59 15.82
C ALA A 90 18.80 -16.29 14.68
N ARG A 91 17.90 -15.55 14.04
CA ARG A 91 17.08 -16.02 12.92
C ARG A 91 17.28 -15.12 11.71
N THR A 92 17.04 -15.67 10.54
CA THR A 92 17.04 -14.90 9.31
C THR A 92 15.80 -14.00 9.26
N THR A 93 15.98 -12.74 8.89
CA THR A 93 14.90 -11.76 8.76
C THR A 93 14.01 -12.00 7.55
N GLU A 94 14.51 -12.73 6.57
CA GLU A 94 13.86 -12.95 5.27
C GLU A 94 12.51 -13.66 5.40
N GLY A 95 12.41 -14.70 6.21
CA GLY A 95 11.15 -15.45 6.37
C GLY A 95 9.98 -14.55 6.80
N THR A 96 10.19 -13.73 7.82
CA THR A 96 9.19 -12.78 8.33
C THR A 96 8.80 -11.73 7.27
N ARG A 97 9.78 -11.22 6.49
CA ARG A 97 9.52 -10.29 5.39
C ARG A 97 8.67 -10.91 4.29
N TYR A 98 8.99 -12.13 3.85
CA TYR A 98 8.21 -12.81 2.80
C TYR A 98 6.79 -13.14 3.26
N ILE A 99 6.57 -13.46 4.54
CA ILE A 99 5.22 -13.61 5.11
C ILE A 99 4.47 -12.28 5.04
N ASP A 100 5.08 -11.17 5.50
CA ASP A 100 4.49 -9.83 5.39
C ASP A 100 4.11 -9.50 3.94
N TRP A 101 5.07 -9.63 3.01
CA TRP A 101 4.85 -9.28 1.60
C TRP A 101 3.81 -10.17 0.93
N SER A 102 3.68 -11.44 1.32
CA SER A 102 2.67 -12.36 0.77
C SER A 102 1.23 -11.89 1.05
N VAL A 103 1.04 -11.12 2.10
CA VAL A 103 -0.25 -10.51 2.48
C VAL A 103 -0.34 -9.07 1.99
N THR A 104 0.69 -8.27 2.23
CA THR A 104 0.62 -6.82 2.00
C THR A 104 0.73 -6.43 0.53
N VAL A 105 1.52 -7.12 -0.29
CA VAL A 105 1.63 -6.80 -1.73
C VAL A 105 0.33 -7.05 -2.49
N PRO A 106 -0.41 -8.17 -2.31
CA PRO A 106 -1.77 -8.29 -2.82
C PRO A 106 -2.70 -7.16 -2.37
N LEU A 107 -2.64 -6.73 -1.10
CA LEU A 107 -3.46 -5.63 -0.60
C LEU A 107 -3.11 -4.28 -1.24
N LEU A 108 -1.85 -3.99 -1.53
CA LEU A 108 -1.44 -2.81 -2.29
C LEU A 108 -2.08 -2.76 -3.69
N THR A 109 -2.23 -3.92 -4.35
CA THR A 109 -2.95 -3.97 -5.64
C THR A 109 -4.44 -3.67 -5.48
N VAL A 110 -5.07 -4.15 -4.42
CA VAL A 110 -6.47 -3.84 -4.09
C VAL A 110 -6.65 -2.36 -3.81
N GLU A 111 -5.75 -1.77 -3.01
CA GLU A 111 -5.75 -0.36 -2.64
C GLU A 111 -5.72 0.54 -3.88
N LEU A 112 -4.79 0.30 -4.81
CA LEU A 112 -4.69 1.05 -6.07
C LEU A 112 -5.93 0.86 -6.96
N LEU A 113 -6.37 -0.39 -7.17
CA LEU A 113 -7.49 -0.67 -8.05
C LEU A 113 -8.84 -0.17 -7.52
N ALA A 114 -8.98 -0.04 -6.20
CA ALA A 114 -10.19 0.50 -5.58
C ALA A 114 -10.41 1.97 -5.94
N VAL A 115 -9.35 2.79 -6.00
CA VAL A 115 -9.46 4.20 -6.40
C VAL A 115 -9.56 4.38 -7.92
N CYS A 116 -9.17 3.38 -8.72
CA CYS A 116 -9.38 3.40 -10.17
C CYS A 116 -10.84 3.22 -10.58
N SER A 117 -11.72 2.80 -9.64
CA SER A 117 -13.19 2.63 -9.88
C SER A 117 -13.55 1.75 -11.07
N VAL A 118 -12.76 0.74 -11.35
CA VAL A 118 -13.15 -0.28 -12.32
C VAL A 118 -14.34 -1.06 -11.75
N ALA A 119 -15.45 -1.14 -12.48
CA ALA A 119 -16.69 -1.75 -12.01
C ALA A 119 -17.01 -3.07 -12.73
N GLY A 120 -17.91 -3.85 -12.16
CA GLY A 120 -18.46 -5.06 -12.77
C GLY A 120 -17.57 -6.30 -12.69
N SER A 121 -17.86 -7.28 -13.55
CA SER A 121 -17.17 -8.57 -13.56
C SER A 121 -15.70 -8.46 -14.00
N ALA A 122 -15.38 -7.53 -14.91
CA ALA A 122 -14.03 -7.26 -15.36
C ALA A 122 -13.13 -6.76 -14.21
N ALA A 123 -13.65 -5.90 -13.35
CA ALA A 123 -12.95 -5.41 -12.16
C ALA A 123 -12.64 -6.53 -11.17
N ARG A 124 -13.61 -7.42 -10.92
CA ARG A 124 -13.40 -8.57 -10.02
C ARG A 124 -12.34 -9.51 -10.56
N LYS A 125 -12.37 -9.80 -11.86
CA LYS A 125 -11.35 -10.63 -12.53
C LYS A 125 -9.97 -9.97 -12.46
N LEU A 126 -9.87 -8.67 -12.70
CA LEU A 126 -8.60 -7.93 -12.63
C LEU A 126 -8.04 -7.97 -11.20
N ARG A 127 -8.84 -7.64 -10.17
CA ARG A 127 -8.42 -7.71 -8.77
C ARG A 127 -7.91 -9.10 -8.39
N PHE A 128 -8.68 -10.14 -8.70
CA PHE A 128 -8.27 -11.50 -8.42
C PHE A 128 -6.95 -11.87 -9.10
N ARG A 129 -6.80 -11.55 -10.40
CA ARG A 129 -5.57 -11.85 -11.15
C ARG A 129 -4.35 -11.10 -10.62
N THR A 130 -4.51 -9.83 -10.26
CA THR A 130 -3.40 -9.03 -9.70
C THR A 130 -3.03 -9.49 -8.30
N MET A 131 -4.00 -9.82 -7.45
CA MET A 131 -3.74 -10.41 -6.13
C MET A 131 -3.04 -11.77 -6.23
N ALA A 132 -3.52 -12.65 -7.11
CA ALA A 132 -2.90 -13.95 -7.33
C ALA A 132 -1.48 -13.82 -7.90
N ALA A 133 -1.27 -12.92 -8.86
CA ALA A 133 0.06 -12.68 -9.42
C ALA A 133 1.01 -12.08 -8.37
N ALA A 134 0.54 -11.15 -7.52
CA ALA A 134 1.31 -10.59 -6.41
C ALA A 134 1.73 -11.68 -5.42
N PHE A 135 0.79 -12.53 -5.01
CA PHE A 135 1.08 -13.65 -4.11
C PHE A 135 2.07 -14.63 -4.73
N LEU A 136 1.85 -15.06 -5.98
CA LEU A 136 2.75 -15.98 -6.67
C LEU A 136 4.14 -15.38 -6.89
N MET A 137 4.25 -14.09 -7.17
CA MET A 137 5.52 -13.37 -7.25
C MET A 137 6.32 -13.53 -5.95
N ILE A 138 5.69 -13.27 -4.81
CA ILE A 138 6.34 -13.38 -3.50
C ILE A 138 6.71 -14.83 -3.18
N VAL A 139 5.79 -15.78 -3.36
CA VAL A 139 6.05 -17.19 -3.06
C VAL A 139 7.16 -17.76 -3.94
N THR A 140 7.17 -17.47 -5.25
CA THR A 140 8.23 -17.97 -6.14
C THR A 140 9.58 -17.31 -5.83
N GLY A 141 9.61 -16.02 -5.46
CA GLY A 141 10.83 -15.37 -4.97
C GLY A 141 11.36 -16.04 -3.68
N TYR A 142 10.46 -16.35 -2.73
CA TYR A 142 10.80 -17.03 -1.49
C TYR A 142 11.38 -18.44 -1.71
N MET A 143 10.83 -19.20 -2.68
CA MET A 143 11.36 -20.51 -3.02
C MET A 143 12.84 -20.47 -3.39
N GLY A 144 13.25 -19.49 -4.21
CA GLY A 144 14.65 -19.33 -4.59
C GLY A 144 15.54 -18.76 -3.50
N ALA A 145 15.03 -17.79 -2.73
CA ALA A 145 15.82 -17.07 -1.75
C ALA A 145 16.04 -17.85 -0.44
N GLN A 146 15.08 -18.70 -0.03
CA GLN A 146 15.10 -19.29 1.31
C GLN A 146 14.86 -20.80 1.33
N VAL A 147 13.90 -21.31 0.54
CA VAL A 147 13.47 -22.71 0.68
C VAL A 147 14.48 -23.67 0.06
N LEU A 148 15.02 -23.32 -1.12
CA LEU A 148 15.98 -24.14 -1.82
C LEU A 148 17.40 -23.77 -1.43
N SER A 149 18.04 -24.67 -0.71
CA SER A 149 19.43 -24.51 -0.24
C SER A 149 19.69 -23.22 0.56
N GLU A 150 18.67 -22.68 1.24
CA GLU A 150 18.76 -21.46 2.05
C GLU A 150 19.38 -20.27 1.27
N GLY A 151 19.03 -20.14 -0.02
CA GLY A 151 19.56 -19.11 -0.90
C GLY A 151 21.03 -19.29 -1.33
N ARG A 152 21.67 -20.40 -1.01
CA ARG A 152 23.08 -20.69 -1.35
C ARG A 152 23.25 -21.25 -2.77
N ASP A 153 22.18 -21.78 -3.38
CA ASP A 153 22.19 -22.25 -4.76
C ASP A 153 21.85 -21.11 -5.73
N THR A 154 22.89 -20.56 -6.34
CA THR A 154 22.74 -19.48 -7.33
C THR A 154 21.84 -19.88 -8.51
N THR A 155 21.84 -21.16 -8.91
CA THR A 155 20.96 -21.62 -10.00
C THR A 155 19.50 -21.57 -9.58
N ALA A 156 19.18 -22.04 -8.37
CA ALA A 156 17.82 -21.97 -7.82
C ALA A 156 17.40 -20.51 -7.65
N LEU A 157 18.27 -19.66 -7.11
CA LEU A 157 18.01 -18.23 -6.93
C LEU A 157 17.65 -17.55 -8.28
N VAL A 158 18.45 -17.79 -9.33
CA VAL A 158 18.22 -17.21 -10.66
C VAL A 158 16.94 -17.76 -11.29
N VAL A 159 16.73 -19.08 -11.30
CA VAL A 159 15.55 -19.69 -11.95
C VAL A 159 14.24 -19.22 -11.28
N TRP A 160 14.17 -19.29 -9.97
CA TRP A 160 12.97 -18.85 -9.25
C TRP A 160 12.80 -17.33 -9.27
N GLY A 161 13.89 -16.58 -9.29
CA GLY A 161 13.88 -15.13 -9.49
C GLY A 161 13.31 -14.74 -10.86
N LEU A 162 13.64 -15.47 -11.93
CA LEU A 162 13.06 -15.24 -13.25
C LEU A 162 11.55 -15.56 -13.30
N ILE A 163 11.12 -16.65 -12.63
CA ILE A 163 9.70 -16.97 -12.51
C ILE A 163 8.95 -15.86 -11.75
N SER A 164 9.50 -15.39 -10.62
CA SER A 164 8.96 -14.28 -9.86
C SER A 164 8.90 -13.00 -10.71
N THR A 165 9.93 -12.73 -11.50
CA THR A 165 10.00 -11.57 -12.41
C THR A 165 8.90 -11.59 -13.47
N ALA A 166 8.49 -12.75 -13.96
CA ALA A 166 7.36 -12.85 -14.90
C ALA A 166 6.04 -12.36 -14.27
N PHE A 167 5.77 -12.72 -13.02
CA PHE A 167 4.61 -12.19 -12.28
C PHE A 167 4.76 -10.70 -11.99
N PHE A 168 5.96 -10.22 -11.66
CA PHE A 168 6.27 -8.83 -11.46
C PHE A 168 5.96 -7.98 -12.71
N VAL A 169 6.43 -8.39 -13.88
CA VAL A 169 6.14 -7.71 -15.15
C VAL A 169 4.64 -7.70 -15.45
N TYR A 170 3.96 -8.84 -15.24
CA TYR A 170 2.51 -8.89 -15.38
C TYR A 170 1.80 -7.88 -14.49
N LEU A 171 2.20 -7.75 -13.21
CA LEU A 171 1.64 -6.75 -12.29
C LEU A 171 1.82 -5.33 -12.79
N TYR A 172 3.03 -4.97 -13.24
CA TYR A 172 3.30 -3.64 -13.78
C TYR A 172 2.39 -3.31 -14.96
N VAL A 173 2.29 -4.23 -15.94
CA VAL A 173 1.43 -4.05 -17.12
C VAL A 173 -0.04 -3.90 -16.71
N ALA A 174 -0.52 -4.75 -15.81
CA ALA A 174 -1.91 -4.74 -15.36
C ALA A 174 -2.26 -3.47 -14.58
N LEU A 175 -1.41 -3.04 -13.64
CA LEU A 175 -1.64 -1.86 -12.82
C LEU A 175 -1.52 -0.57 -13.63
N ILE A 176 -0.50 -0.43 -14.48
CA ILE A 176 -0.36 0.71 -15.39
C ILE A 176 -1.56 0.79 -16.34
N GLY A 177 -2.01 -0.34 -16.88
CA GLY A 177 -3.20 -0.40 -17.73
C GLY A 177 -4.46 0.09 -17.02
N ALA A 178 -4.68 -0.35 -15.78
CA ALA A 178 -5.82 0.08 -14.97
C ALA A 178 -5.78 1.59 -14.67
N VAL A 179 -4.62 2.11 -14.29
CA VAL A 179 -4.43 3.53 -14.01
C VAL A 179 -4.66 4.37 -15.28
N ARG A 180 -4.07 3.99 -16.42
CA ARG A 180 -4.27 4.68 -17.70
C ARG A 180 -5.74 4.71 -18.11
N ALA A 181 -6.49 3.64 -17.87
CA ALA A 181 -7.93 3.60 -18.16
C ALA A 181 -8.75 4.48 -17.19
N ALA A 182 -8.29 4.67 -15.95
CA ALA A 182 -8.98 5.47 -14.95
C ALA A 182 -8.75 6.98 -15.09
N LEU A 183 -7.55 7.40 -15.50
CA LEU A 183 -7.16 8.82 -15.58
C LEU A 183 -8.15 9.73 -16.33
N PRO A 184 -8.69 9.35 -17.52
CA PRO A 184 -9.64 10.19 -18.24
C PRO A 184 -10.98 10.42 -17.53
N THR A 185 -11.29 9.60 -16.50
CA THR A 185 -12.55 9.67 -15.75
C THR A 185 -12.46 10.57 -14.51
N MET A 186 -11.30 11.13 -14.22
CA MET A 186 -10.99 11.89 -13.02
C MET A 186 -10.74 13.36 -13.31
N GLY A 187 -10.97 14.20 -12.33
CA GLY A 187 -10.51 15.59 -12.35
C GLY A 187 -8.98 15.68 -12.33
N ALA A 188 -8.45 16.82 -12.74
CA ALA A 188 -7.01 17.00 -12.93
C ALA A 188 -6.18 16.71 -11.67
N GLU A 189 -6.65 17.14 -10.48
CA GLU A 189 -5.95 16.93 -9.21
C GLU A 189 -5.97 15.46 -8.78
N ALA A 190 -7.11 14.78 -8.89
CA ALA A 190 -7.23 13.35 -8.58
C ALA A 190 -6.35 12.52 -9.53
N GLY A 191 -6.36 12.86 -10.83
CA GLY A 191 -5.52 12.19 -11.82
C GLY A 191 -4.02 12.40 -11.60
N ALA A 192 -3.59 13.60 -11.22
CA ALA A 192 -2.20 13.88 -10.86
C ALA A 192 -1.77 13.09 -9.61
N SER A 193 -2.61 13.08 -8.58
CA SER A 193 -2.34 12.33 -7.34
C SER A 193 -2.28 10.82 -7.60
N LEU A 194 -3.18 10.26 -8.44
CA LEU A 194 -3.14 8.85 -8.82
C LEU A 194 -1.87 8.48 -9.59
N ARG A 195 -1.45 9.33 -10.52
CA ARG A 195 -0.21 9.13 -11.26
C ARG A 195 1.01 9.12 -10.33
N ASN A 196 1.09 10.11 -9.42
CA ASN A 196 2.18 10.19 -8.45
C ASN A 196 2.19 8.98 -7.51
N ALA A 197 1.03 8.55 -7.00
CA ALA A 197 0.89 7.33 -6.20
C ALA A 197 1.40 6.10 -6.97
N THR A 198 1.02 5.98 -8.24
CA THR A 198 1.44 4.85 -9.09
C THR A 198 2.95 4.85 -9.32
N ILE A 199 3.55 6.01 -9.63
CA ILE A 199 5.01 6.13 -9.80
C ILE A 199 5.72 5.75 -8.50
N LEU A 200 5.24 6.26 -7.36
CA LEU A 200 5.83 5.96 -6.05
C LEU A 200 5.80 4.46 -5.75
N LEU A 201 4.65 3.81 -5.94
CA LEU A 201 4.48 2.37 -5.72
C LEU A 201 5.40 1.55 -6.63
N LEU A 202 5.35 1.81 -7.94
CA LEU A 202 6.11 1.02 -8.89
C LEU A 202 7.63 1.25 -8.75
N SER A 203 8.09 2.48 -8.48
CA SER A 203 9.51 2.73 -8.24
C SER A 203 10.01 2.02 -6.98
N SER A 204 9.24 2.04 -5.88
CA SER A 204 9.62 1.32 -4.66
C SER A 204 9.63 -0.20 -4.87
N PHE A 205 8.70 -0.75 -5.64
CA PHE A 205 8.70 -2.18 -6.00
C PHE A 205 9.95 -2.61 -6.76
N GLY A 206 10.59 -1.71 -7.53
CA GLY A 206 11.85 -1.97 -8.22
C GLY A 206 13.03 -2.25 -7.29
N VAL A 207 12.98 -1.81 -6.03
CA VAL A 207 14.05 -2.06 -5.04
C VAL A 207 14.18 -3.54 -4.72
N TYR A 208 13.07 -4.26 -4.57
CA TYR A 208 13.07 -5.66 -4.11
C TYR A 208 13.81 -6.62 -5.07
N PRO A 209 13.55 -6.64 -6.40
CA PRO A 209 14.33 -7.49 -7.30
C PRO A 209 15.79 -7.08 -7.40
N LEU A 210 16.15 -5.79 -7.21
CA LEU A 210 17.53 -5.36 -7.15
C LEU A 210 18.24 -5.94 -5.93
N VAL A 211 17.63 -5.84 -4.75
CA VAL A 211 18.19 -6.42 -3.52
C VAL A 211 18.24 -7.95 -3.61
N TYR A 212 17.20 -8.59 -4.15
CA TYR A 212 17.17 -10.05 -4.40
C TYR A 212 18.34 -10.52 -5.27
N ALA A 213 18.78 -9.72 -6.23
CA ALA A 213 19.84 -10.07 -7.15
C ALA A 213 21.26 -9.87 -6.57
N VAL A 214 21.43 -9.15 -5.47
CA VAL A 214 22.75 -8.86 -4.88
C VAL A 214 23.58 -10.13 -4.68
N PRO A 215 23.07 -11.24 -4.07
CA PRO A 215 23.86 -12.44 -3.83
C PRO A 215 24.34 -13.15 -5.12
N VAL A 216 23.73 -12.85 -6.27
CA VAL A 216 24.15 -13.40 -7.57
C VAL A 216 25.43 -12.76 -8.07
N PHE A 217 25.67 -11.49 -7.72
CA PHE A 217 26.73 -10.68 -8.29
C PHE A 217 27.84 -10.31 -7.29
N ALA A 218 27.57 -10.41 -5.99
CA ALA A 218 28.50 -9.99 -4.95
C ALA A 218 28.33 -10.83 -3.67
N ASP A 219 29.43 -10.99 -2.95
CA ASP A 219 29.38 -11.54 -1.59
C ASP A 219 28.68 -10.56 -0.65
N VAL A 220 27.76 -11.08 0.15
CA VAL A 220 27.01 -10.27 1.11
C VAL A 220 27.85 -10.02 2.35
N THR A 221 28.57 -8.91 2.37
CA THR A 221 29.30 -8.42 3.55
C THR A 221 28.35 -7.79 4.56
N PRO A 222 28.78 -7.55 5.85
CA PRO A 222 27.94 -6.82 6.82
C PRO A 222 27.43 -5.48 6.34
N ALA A 223 28.25 -4.73 5.56
CA ALA A 223 27.83 -3.46 4.98
C ALA A 223 26.75 -3.63 3.90
N TRP A 224 26.89 -4.63 3.02
CA TRP A 224 25.87 -4.95 2.03
C TRP A 224 24.57 -5.43 2.70
N PHE A 225 24.68 -6.29 3.69
CA PHE A 225 23.52 -6.74 4.46
C PHE A 225 22.78 -5.56 5.11
N THR A 226 23.51 -4.65 5.78
CA THR A 226 22.91 -3.42 6.34
C THR A 226 22.22 -2.58 5.27
N ALA A 227 22.88 -2.37 4.11
CA ALA A 227 22.28 -1.62 3.00
C ALA A 227 21.00 -2.28 2.47
N MET A 228 20.95 -3.61 2.39
CA MET A 228 19.76 -4.37 2.01
C MET A 228 18.62 -4.17 3.03
N GLN A 229 18.90 -4.29 4.32
CA GLN A 229 17.90 -4.12 5.39
C GLN A 229 17.33 -2.70 5.44
N VAL A 230 18.18 -1.69 5.30
CA VAL A 230 17.75 -0.29 5.17
C VAL A 230 16.94 -0.08 3.89
N GLY A 231 17.39 -0.64 2.78
CA GLY A 231 16.70 -0.57 1.49
C GLY A 231 15.28 -1.14 1.55
N TYR A 232 15.11 -2.30 2.15
CA TYR A 232 13.79 -2.90 2.39
C TYR A 232 12.92 -2.03 3.31
N SER A 233 13.48 -1.52 4.40
CA SER A 233 12.73 -0.69 5.35
C SER A 233 12.25 0.61 4.70
N VAL A 234 13.10 1.28 3.94
CA VAL A 234 12.73 2.49 3.19
C VAL A 234 11.71 2.18 2.10
N ALA A 235 11.92 1.11 1.32
CA ALA A 235 11.00 0.72 0.26
C ALA A 235 9.61 0.38 0.83
N ASP A 236 9.54 -0.32 1.96
CA ASP A 236 8.29 -0.65 2.64
C ASP A 236 7.55 0.60 3.13
N VAL A 237 8.25 1.55 3.76
CA VAL A 237 7.63 2.83 4.19
C VAL A 237 7.11 3.61 2.98
N VAL A 238 7.90 3.72 1.92
CA VAL A 238 7.50 4.43 0.69
C VAL A 238 6.31 3.74 0.01
N ALA A 239 6.37 2.40 -0.14
CA ALA A 239 5.33 1.62 -0.81
C ALA A 239 4.02 1.50 -0.02
N LYS A 240 4.07 1.55 1.31
CA LYS A 240 2.90 1.35 2.18
C LYS A 240 2.39 2.67 2.73
N VAL A 241 3.24 3.49 3.35
CA VAL A 241 2.83 4.77 3.95
C VAL A 241 2.71 5.87 2.89
N GLY A 242 3.78 6.10 2.12
CA GLY A 242 3.80 7.18 1.12
C GLY A 242 2.74 6.98 0.04
N PHE A 243 2.67 5.78 -0.53
CA PHE A 243 1.64 5.42 -1.50
C PHE A 243 0.24 5.48 -0.88
N GLY A 244 0.04 4.96 0.33
CA GLY A 244 -1.25 4.92 1.00
C GLY A 244 -1.82 6.32 1.28
N VAL A 245 -1.00 7.28 1.71
CA VAL A 245 -1.42 8.68 1.89
C VAL A 245 -1.87 9.29 0.56
N LEU A 246 -1.17 9.00 -0.54
CA LEU A 246 -1.56 9.50 -1.87
C LEU A 246 -2.84 8.85 -2.39
N THR A 247 -3.03 7.53 -2.22
CA THR A 247 -4.27 6.85 -2.60
C THR A 247 -5.45 7.30 -1.76
N HIS A 248 -5.23 7.55 -0.47
CA HIS A 248 -6.26 8.14 0.38
C HIS A 248 -6.67 9.53 -0.12
N LYS A 249 -5.69 10.38 -0.49
CA LYS A 249 -5.98 11.69 -1.13
C LYS A 249 -6.80 11.50 -2.42
N VAL A 250 -6.46 10.53 -3.28
CA VAL A 250 -7.25 10.23 -4.48
C VAL A 250 -8.69 9.84 -4.10
N ALA A 251 -8.87 8.98 -3.10
CA ALA A 251 -10.19 8.55 -2.64
C ALA A 251 -11.03 9.73 -2.14
N LYS A 252 -10.43 10.68 -1.40
CA LYS A 252 -11.10 11.91 -0.94
C LYS A 252 -11.52 12.82 -2.10
N LEU A 253 -10.60 13.07 -3.04
CA LEU A 253 -10.88 13.91 -4.23
C LEU A 253 -12.00 13.31 -5.08
N ARG A 254 -11.98 12.00 -5.29
CA ARG A 254 -13.04 11.31 -6.03
C ARG A 254 -14.37 11.31 -5.30
N THR A 255 -14.37 11.18 -3.98
CA THR A 255 -15.58 11.34 -3.15
C THR A 255 -16.17 12.73 -3.37
N ALA A 256 -15.35 13.79 -3.31
CA ALA A 256 -15.78 15.16 -3.55
C ALA A 256 -16.32 15.36 -4.98
N GLU A 257 -15.69 14.76 -5.99
CA GLU A 257 -16.16 14.81 -7.38
C GLU A 257 -17.53 14.11 -7.54
N ASP A 258 -17.70 12.94 -6.94
CA ASP A 258 -18.96 12.17 -7.01
C ASP A 258 -20.10 12.92 -6.30
N VAL A 259 -19.82 13.57 -5.16
CA VAL A 259 -20.79 14.43 -4.45
C VAL A 259 -21.18 15.64 -5.31
N ARG A 260 -20.23 16.34 -5.92
CA ARG A 260 -20.52 17.49 -6.81
C ARG A 260 -21.35 17.12 -8.04
N LYS A 261 -21.19 15.89 -8.54
CA LYS A 261 -21.96 15.37 -9.67
C LYS A 261 -23.32 14.81 -9.26
N GLY A 262 -23.65 14.80 -7.97
CA GLY A 262 -24.88 14.20 -7.45
C GLY A 262 -24.91 12.66 -7.55
N VAL A 263 -23.78 12.02 -7.76
CA VAL A 263 -23.65 10.54 -7.83
C VAL A 263 -23.60 9.92 -6.44
N ASP A 264 -23.11 10.67 -5.45
CA ASP A 264 -22.99 10.25 -4.06
C ASP A 264 -23.57 11.33 -3.13
N THR A 265 -24.07 10.88 -1.98
CA THR A 265 -24.66 11.72 -0.91
C THR A 265 -23.84 11.63 0.37
N HIS A 266 -22.51 11.53 0.28
CA HIS A 266 -21.66 11.41 1.44
C HIS A 266 -21.86 12.60 2.39
N PRO A 267 -22.28 12.38 3.66
CA PRO A 267 -22.73 13.46 4.53
C PRO A 267 -21.58 14.31 5.07
N GLU A 268 -20.36 13.76 5.08
CA GLU A 268 -19.19 14.46 5.60
C GLU A 268 -18.48 15.21 4.48
N ALA A 269 -18.14 16.43 4.79
CA ALA A 269 -17.36 17.24 3.88
C ALA A 269 -15.90 16.74 3.85
N VAL A 270 -15.41 16.53 2.65
CA VAL A 270 -14.09 15.96 2.40
C VAL A 270 -13.04 17.06 2.32
N TRP A 271 -11.99 16.97 3.13
CA TRP A 271 -10.82 17.81 3.01
C TRP A 271 -9.80 17.16 2.08
N SER A 272 -9.40 17.86 1.06
CA SER A 272 -8.17 17.60 0.33
C SER A 272 -7.39 18.90 0.21
N SER A 273 -6.10 18.82 -0.03
CA SER A 273 -5.08 19.86 0.20
C SER A 273 -5.48 21.34 -0.04
N HIS A 274 -6.29 21.63 -1.05
CA HIS A 274 -6.70 23.00 -1.39
C HIS A 274 -8.21 23.16 -1.51
N VAL A 275 -8.99 22.15 -1.18
CA VAL A 275 -10.44 22.16 -1.26
C VAL A 275 -10.99 22.34 0.14
N HIS A 276 -11.74 23.40 0.34
CA HIS A 276 -12.44 23.63 1.60
C HIS A 276 -13.51 22.55 1.81
N LYS A 277 -13.77 22.24 3.07
CA LYS A 277 -14.80 21.31 3.47
C LYS A 277 -16.16 21.62 2.84
N SER A 278 -16.51 22.90 2.79
CA SER A 278 -17.72 23.41 2.15
C SER A 278 -17.79 23.14 0.64
N ASP A 279 -16.66 22.99 -0.03
CA ASP A 279 -16.63 22.77 -1.48
C ASP A 279 -17.02 21.34 -1.86
N ALA A 280 -16.94 20.42 -0.92
CA ALA A 280 -17.33 19.02 -1.11
C ALA A 280 -18.83 18.79 -0.83
N VAL A 281 -19.47 19.70 -0.09
CA VAL A 281 -20.90 19.65 0.21
C VAL A 281 -21.63 20.47 -0.83
N LEU A 282 -22.29 19.79 -1.76
CA LEU A 282 -23.26 20.49 -2.61
C LEU A 282 -24.37 21.03 -1.74
N PRO A 283 -24.82 22.29 -1.95
CA PRO A 283 -26.08 22.73 -1.39
C PRO A 283 -27.15 21.71 -1.84
N PRO A 284 -28.11 21.38 -0.97
CA PRO A 284 -29.16 20.43 -1.34
C PRO A 284 -29.74 20.89 -2.67
N VAL A 285 -29.71 19.99 -3.66
CA VAL A 285 -30.35 20.22 -4.94
C VAL A 285 -31.80 20.56 -4.59
N ARG A 286 -32.20 21.80 -4.76
CA ARG A 286 -33.61 22.17 -4.69
C ARG A 286 -34.29 21.27 -5.68
N GLY A 287 -35.08 20.32 -5.17
CA GLY A 287 -35.73 19.31 -5.99
C GLY A 287 -36.42 20.03 -7.18
N ALA A 288 -36.01 19.65 -8.35
CA ALA A 288 -36.81 19.90 -9.53
C ALA A 288 -38.15 19.17 -9.29
N GLY A 289 -39.18 19.92 -8.91
CA GLY A 289 -40.51 19.36 -8.72
C GLY A 289 -41.15 19.59 -7.37
N ALA A 290 -41.14 20.83 -6.85
CA ALA A 290 -42.34 21.26 -6.15
C ALA A 290 -43.40 21.51 -7.24
N PRO A 291 -44.54 20.79 -7.27
CA PRO A 291 -45.61 21.13 -8.19
C PRO A 291 -46.01 22.60 -7.90
N ALA A 292 -46.08 23.41 -8.95
CA ALA A 292 -46.60 24.76 -8.85
C ALA A 292 -47.93 24.68 -8.13
N GLY A 293 -47.97 25.19 -6.91
CA GLY A 293 -49.21 25.27 -6.16
C GLY A 293 -50.21 26.01 -6.98
N ASP A 294 -51.30 25.33 -7.33
CA ASP A 294 -52.47 25.90 -7.95
C ASP A 294 -52.92 27.09 -7.11
N GLY A 295 -52.71 28.27 -7.64
CA GLY A 295 -53.02 29.54 -7.01
C GLY A 295 -54.53 29.84 -7.00
N ARG A 296 -55.33 28.97 -6.42
CA ARG A 296 -56.69 29.27 -6.04
C ARG A 296 -56.71 30.02 -4.72
N ARG A 297 -56.92 31.33 -4.78
CA ARG A 297 -57.33 32.14 -3.64
C ARG A 297 -58.71 31.73 -3.20
N PRO A 298 -58.97 31.40 -1.94
CA PRO A 298 -60.31 31.29 -1.41
C PRO A 298 -60.87 32.69 -1.16
N GLY A 299 -61.88 33.11 -1.92
CA GLY A 299 -62.55 34.32 -1.61
C GLY A 299 -63.13 35.03 -2.82
N ASP A 300 -64.11 34.47 -3.51
CA ASP A 300 -65.11 35.21 -4.24
C ASP A 300 -66.38 34.32 -4.37
N GLU A 301 -67.08 34.18 -3.24
CA GLU A 301 -68.50 33.85 -3.26
C GLU A 301 -69.30 35.15 -3.02
N GLY A 302 -69.69 35.73 -4.15
CA GLY A 302 -70.59 36.83 -4.14
C GLY A 302 -71.93 36.52 -3.55
N VAL A 303 -72.29 37.27 -2.56
CA VAL A 303 -73.64 37.42 -2.04
C VAL A 303 -74.55 37.89 -3.19
N SER A 304 -75.57 37.12 -3.52
CA SER A 304 -76.78 37.61 -4.22
C SER A 304 -77.97 37.33 -3.36
N ALA A 305 -78.56 38.42 -2.96
CA ALA A 305 -79.88 38.47 -2.28
C ALA A 305 -80.99 38.22 -3.31
N SER A 306 -81.92 37.41 -2.96
CA SER A 306 -83.39 37.65 -2.97
C SER A 306 -84.13 36.37 -2.58
#